data_aa4019b554b5eebb10786d4e4363429a
#
_entry.id   aa4019b554b5eebb10786d4e4363429a
#
_cell.length_a   1.000
_cell.length_b   1.000
_cell.length_c   1.000
_cell.angle_alpha   90.00
_cell.angle_beta   90.00
_cell.angle_gamma   90.00
#
_symmetry.space_group_name_H-M   'P 1'
#
loop_
_entity.id
_entity.type
_entity.pdbx_description
1 polymer ?
#
loop_
_entity_poly.entity_id
_entity_poly.type
_entity_poly.pdbx_seq_one_letter_code
_entity_poly.pdbx_strand_id
1 'polypeptide(L)'
;PASILASFLRENGVVPEKSDLNSILFLMTPAEDHAKMAHLITQIARFESFVDDDAPLSEVLPELYNAHKERYKGYTIRELCQEMHDFYKSVNVKGLQKAMFRKEYFPRRVLNAQEANYEFIRDNVELVRLSEAEGRVGVEGALPYPPGVLCLVPGEVWGGAVLQYFLALEQGINLFPGFAPELQGVYIEEDEDGRQVAWANVLTHERETELLGKAL
;
A
#
# COMPACT_ATOMS: atom_id res chain seq x y z
N PRO A 1 -6.02 -13.16 0.78
CA PRO A 1 -5.26 -11.97 1.23
C PRO A 1 -5.69 -11.50 2.62
N ALA A 2 -4.71 -11.09 3.45
CA ALA A 2 -4.96 -10.70 4.83
C ALA A 2 -5.77 -9.40 4.95
N SER A 3 -5.69 -8.52 3.96
CA SER A 3 -6.49 -7.29 3.89
C SER A 3 -8.00 -7.55 3.88
N ILE A 4 -8.45 -8.62 3.22
CA ILE A 4 -9.87 -8.99 3.18
C ILE A 4 -10.35 -9.45 4.56
N LEU A 5 -9.58 -10.33 5.24
CA LEU A 5 -9.89 -10.74 6.61
C LEU A 5 -9.85 -9.54 7.56
N ALA A 6 -8.90 -8.62 7.39
CA ALA A 6 -8.82 -7.42 8.22
C ALA A 6 -10.05 -6.51 8.06
N SER A 7 -10.57 -6.35 6.84
CA SER A 7 -11.81 -5.60 6.59
C SER A 7 -13.02 -6.28 7.23
N PHE A 8 -13.13 -7.61 7.07
CA PHE A 8 -14.18 -8.38 7.74
C PHE A 8 -14.14 -8.22 9.29
N LEU A 9 -12.95 -8.31 9.87
CA LEU A 9 -12.78 -8.15 11.31
C LEU A 9 -13.19 -6.74 11.78
N ARG A 10 -12.84 -5.68 11.01
CA ARG A 10 -13.26 -4.30 11.35
C ARG A 10 -14.78 -4.13 11.31
N GLU A 11 -15.44 -4.63 10.26
CA GLU A 11 -16.91 -4.60 10.16
C GLU A 11 -17.60 -5.38 11.29
N ASN A 12 -16.88 -6.33 11.94
CA ASN A 12 -17.38 -7.12 13.07
C ASN A 12 -16.78 -6.70 14.43
N GLY A 13 -16.30 -5.47 14.55
CA GLY A 13 -15.87 -4.88 15.84
C GLY A 13 -14.51 -5.33 16.35
N VAL A 14 -13.67 -5.94 15.49
CA VAL A 14 -12.30 -6.33 15.82
C VAL A 14 -11.34 -5.50 14.98
N VAL A 15 -10.56 -4.62 15.59
CA VAL A 15 -9.60 -3.76 14.92
C VAL A 15 -8.19 -4.35 15.05
N PRO A 16 -7.59 -4.88 13.96
CA PRO A 16 -6.20 -5.28 13.97
C PRO A 16 -5.27 -4.09 14.18
N GLU A 17 -4.15 -4.31 14.85
CA GLU A 17 -3.08 -3.29 14.97
C GLU A 17 -2.50 -2.94 13.61
N LYS A 18 -2.17 -3.96 12.83
CA LYS A 18 -1.65 -3.83 11.46
C LYS A 18 -2.17 -4.96 10.57
N SER A 19 -2.34 -4.65 9.30
CA SER A 19 -2.56 -5.67 8.28
C SER A 19 -1.83 -5.27 7.01
N ASP A 20 -1.14 -6.19 6.39
CA ASP A 20 -0.62 -6.04 5.04
C ASP A 20 -1.32 -7.02 4.08
N LEU A 21 -0.77 -7.24 2.91
CA LEU A 21 -1.36 -8.18 1.94
C LEU A 21 -1.37 -9.64 2.42
N ASN A 22 -0.48 -10.00 3.34
CA ASN A 22 -0.20 -11.40 3.70
C ASN A 22 -0.26 -11.68 5.21
N SER A 23 -0.31 -10.66 6.05
CA SER A 23 -0.27 -10.81 7.51
C SER A 23 -1.20 -9.85 8.24
N ILE A 24 -1.65 -10.28 9.42
CA ILE A 24 -2.40 -9.46 10.38
C ILE A 24 -1.69 -9.55 11.72
N LEU A 25 -1.53 -8.40 12.36
CA LEU A 25 -0.97 -8.29 13.70
C LEU A 25 -2.05 -7.81 14.67
N PHE A 26 -2.15 -8.48 15.83
CA PHE A 26 -2.97 -8.03 16.94
C PHE A 26 -2.09 -7.64 18.12
N LEU A 27 -2.36 -6.48 18.71
CA LEU A 27 -1.72 -6.06 19.94
C LEU A 27 -2.47 -6.63 21.13
N MET A 28 -1.83 -7.51 21.88
CA MET A 28 -2.38 -8.11 23.10
C MET A 28 -1.89 -7.31 24.32
N THR A 29 -2.81 -6.71 25.04
CA THR A 29 -2.50 -5.93 26.24
C THR A 29 -2.90 -6.70 27.53
N PRO A 30 -2.34 -6.37 28.71
CA PRO A 30 -2.77 -6.97 29.98
C PRO A 30 -4.25 -6.72 30.32
N ALA A 31 -4.88 -5.75 29.65
CA ALA A 31 -6.31 -5.44 29.83
C ALA A 31 -7.25 -6.31 28.98
N GLU A 32 -6.70 -7.21 28.15
CA GLU A 32 -7.52 -8.13 27.38
C GLU A 32 -8.15 -9.19 28.29
N ASP A 33 -9.44 -9.45 28.07
CA ASP A 33 -10.19 -10.45 28.78
C ASP A 33 -10.57 -11.67 27.92
N HIS A 34 -11.06 -12.70 28.53
CA HIS A 34 -11.50 -13.91 27.85
C HIS A 34 -12.61 -13.67 26.84
N ALA A 35 -13.49 -12.69 27.07
CA ALA A 35 -14.60 -12.39 26.15
C ALA A 35 -14.11 -11.78 24.86
N LYS A 36 -13.16 -10.83 24.92
CA LYS A 36 -12.55 -10.23 23.75
C LYS A 36 -11.77 -11.26 22.91
N MET A 37 -11.02 -12.15 23.60
CA MET A 37 -10.31 -13.23 22.93
C MET A 37 -11.26 -14.22 22.26
N ALA A 38 -12.33 -14.61 22.94
CA ALA A 38 -13.35 -15.48 22.38
C ALA A 38 -14.05 -14.82 21.18
N HIS A 39 -14.31 -13.51 21.26
CA HIS A 39 -14.88 -12.75 20.15
C HIS A 39 -13.97 -12.78 18.92
N LEU A 40 -12.68 -12.46 19.07
CA LEU A 40 -11.69 -12.53 17.98
C LEU A 40 -11.67 -13.93 17.32
N ILE A 41 -11.56 -14.99 18.13
CA ILE A 41 -11.53 -16.37 17.62
C ILE A 41 -12.84 -16.71 16.89
N THR A 42 -13.98 -16.30 17.44
CA THR A 42 -15.29 -16.51 16.81
C THR A 42 -15.39 -15.83 15.46
N GLN A 43 -14.91 -14.58 15.32
CA GLN A 43 -14.96 -13.88 14.05
C GLN A 43 -14.03 -14.51 13.01
N ILE A 44 -12.85 -14.98 13.41
CA ILE A 44 -11.95 -15.70 12.49
C ILE A 44 -12.60 -17.00 12.00
N ALA A 45 -13.17 -17.81 12.89
CA ALA A 45 -13.87 -19.04 12.53
C ALA A 45 -15.10 -18.77 11.64
N ARG A 46 -15.84 -17.67 11.91
CA ARG A 46 -16.96 -17.27 11.05
C ARG A 46 -16.50 -16.88 9.64
N PHE A 47 -15.38 -16.17 9.52
CA PHE A 47 -14.81 -15.86 8.23
C PHE A 47 -14.38 -17.11 7.45
N GLU A 48 -13.77 -18.09 8.15
CA GLU A 48 -13.44 -19.39 7.57
C GLU A 48 -14.68 -20.09 7.02
N SER A 49 -15.79 -20.15 7.81
CA SER A 49 -17.06 -20.71 7.34
C SER A 49 -17.61 -20.01 6.09
N PHE A 50 -17.55 -18.68 6.03
CA PHE A 50 -17.95 -17.94 4.83
C PHE A 50 -17.12 -18.29 3.59
N VAL A 51 -15.81 -18.48 3.78
CA VAL A 51 -14.92 -18.91 2.70
C VAL A 51 -15.25 -20.35 2.27
N ASP A 52 -15.50 -21.26 3.22
CA ASP A 52 -15.83 -22.66 2.94
C ASP A 52 -17.17 -22.80 2.20
N ASP A 53 -18.15 -22.00 2.56
CA ASP A 53 -19.49 -21.97 1.97
C ASP A 53 -19.56 -21.13 0.67
N ASP A 54 -18.46 -20.46 0.30
CA ASP A 54 -18.39 -19.52 -0.83
C ASP A 54 -19.50 -18.45 -0.78
N ALA A 55 -19.66 -17.84 0.38
CA ALA A 55 -20.74 -16.90 0.66
C ALA A 55 -20.70 -15.64 -0.23
N PRO A 56 -21.88 -15.04 -0.54
CA PRO A 56 -21.93 -13.78 -1.28
C PRO A 56 -21.17 -12.67 -0.56
N LEU A 57 -20.41 -11.86 -1.30
CA LEU A 57 -19.64 -10.75 -0.70
C LEU A 57 -20.53 -9.74 0.02
N SER A 58 -21.76 -9.54 -0.44
CA SER A 58 -22.76 -8.69 0.21
C SER A 58 -23.17 -9.15 1.63
N GLU A 59 -22.96 -10.43 1.94
CA GLU A 59 -23.20 -10.97 3.27
C GLU A 59 -21.96 -10.91 4.16
N VAL A 60 -20.78 -11.15 3.55
CA VAL A 60 -19.50 -11.21 4.26
C VAL A 60 -18.98 -9.83 4.62
N LEU A 61 -19.05 -8.88 3.68
CA LEU A 61 -18.54 -7.50 3.80
C LEU A 61 -19.62 -6.50 3.33
N PRO A 62 -20.74 -6.38 4.06
CA PRO A 62 -21.88 -5.56 3.63
C PRO A 62 -21.56 -4.08 3.49
N GLU A 63 -20.72 -3.49 4.35
CA GLU A 63 -20.37 -2.07 4.26
C GLU A 63 -19.51 -1.80 3.02
N LEU A 64 -18.45 -2.58 2.83
CA LEU A 64 -17.59 -2.51 1.64
C LEU A 64 -18.39 -2.76 0.35
N TYR A 65 -19.23 -3.79 0.33
CA TYR A 65 -20.07 -4.11 -0.83
C TYR A 65 -20.99 -2.95 -1.20
N ASN A 66 -21.66 -2.34 -0.22
CA ASN A 66 -22.55 -1.21 -0.47
C ASN A 66 -21.81 0.03 -0.95
N ALA A 67 -20.60 0.30 -0.44
CA ALA A 67 -19.77 1.41 -0.88
C ALA A 67 -19.28 1.26 -2.34
N HIS A 68 -19.05 0.01 -2.78
CA HIS A 68 -18.48 -0.30 -4.10
C HIS A 68 -19.33 -1.29 -4.91
N LYS A 69 -20.64 -1.12 -4.87
CA LYS A 69 -21.63 -2.09 -5.40
C LYS A 69 -21.44 -2.40 -6.86
N GLU A 70 -21.13 -1.42 -7.70
CA GLU A 70 -20.94 -1.64 -9.14
C GLU A 70 -19.73 -2.55 -9.43
N ARG A 71 -18.66 -2.41 -8.63
CA ARG A 71 -17.44 -3.24 -8.79
C ARG A 71 -17.65 -4.68 -8.32
N TYR A 72 -18.37 -4.87 -7.20
CA TYR A 72 -18.46 -6.18 -6.54
C TYR A 72 -19.80 -6.89 -6.75
N LYS A 73 -20.64 -6.40 -7.67
CA LYS A 73 -21.94 -6.99 -7.94
C LYS A 73 -21.80 -8.46 -8.38
N GLY A 74 -22.42 -9.35 -7.62
CA GLY A 74 -22.41 -10.80 -7.90
C GLY A 74 -21.17 -11.54 -7.40
N TYR A 75 -20.20 -10.85 -6.77
CA TYR A 75 -19.01 -11.51 -6.24
C TYR A 75 -19.31 -12.36 -5.03
N THR A 76 -18.61 -13.49 -4.95
CA THR A 76 -18.45 -14.28 -3.73
C THR A 76 -17.14 -13.93 -3.02
N ILE A 77 -17.01 -14.38 -1.78
CA ILE A 77 -15.79 -14.17 -1.00
C ILE A 77 -14.58 -14.89 -1.63
N ARG A 78 -14.76 -16.08 -2.19
CA ARG A 78 -13.67 -16.81 -2.86
C ARG A 78 -13.22 -16.13 -4.14
N GLU A 79 -14.16 -15.63 -4.94
CA GLU A 79 -13.83 -14.91 -6.16
C GLU A 79 -12.96 -13.68 -5.88
N LEU A 80 -13.34 -12.88 -4.88
CA LEU A 80 -12.54 -11.73 -4.47
C LEU A 80 -11.15 -12.15 -3.94
N CYS A 81 -11.10 -13.16 -3.07
CA CYS A 81 -9.84 -13.68 -2.54
C CYS A 81 -8.91 -14.20 -3.65
N GLN A 82 -9.46 -14.92 -4.61
CA GLN A 82 -8.69 -15.49 -5.71
C GLN A 82 -8.20 -14.41 -6.67
N GLU A 83 -9.06 -13.47 -7.08
CA GLU A 83 -8.70 -12.38 -7.98
C GLU A 83 -7.58 -11.52 -7.37
N MET A 84 -7.72 -11.13 -6.10
CA MET A 84 -6.70 -10.34 -5.41
C MET A 84 -5.39 -11.12 -5.25
N HIS A 85 -5.45 -12.42 -4.93
CA HIS A 85 -4.27 -13.28 -4.83
C HIS A 85 -3.54 -13.38 -6.18
N ASP A 86 -4.27 -13.65 -7.25
CA ASP A 86 -3.71 -13.83 -8.59
C ASP A 86 -3.09 -12.54 -9.11
N PHE A 87 -3.75 -11.40 -8.88
CA PHE A 87 -3.20 -10.10 -9.22
C PHE A 87 -1.85 -9.86 -8.52
N TYR A 88 -1.79 -9.91 -7.19
CA TYR A 88 -0.54 -9.65 -6.47
C TYR A 88 0.55 -10.68 -6.73
N LYS A 89 0.18 -11.89 -7.08
CA LYS A 89 1.11 -12.92 -7.54
C LYS A 89 1.66 -12.61 -8.94
N SER A 90 0.81 -12.15 -9.86
CA SER A 90 1.19 -11.82 -11.24
C SER A 90 2.21 -10.68 -11.29
N VAL A 91 2.07 -9.67 -10.43
CA VAL A 91 3.01 -8.54 -10.29
C VAL A 91 4.14 -8.83 -9.29
N ASN A 92 4.25 -10.08 -8.80
CA ASN A 92 5.32 -10.54 -7.89
C ASN A 92 5.53 -9.67 -6.65
N VAL A 93 4.45 -9.15 -6.04
CA VAL A 93 4.54 -8.24 -4.88
C VAL A 93 5.40 -8.82 -3.75
N LYS A 94 5.27 -10.13 -3.45
CA LYS A 94 6.09 -10.79 -2.42
C LYS A 94 7.59 -10.76 -2.74
N GLY A 95 7.95 -10.90 -4.02
CA GLY A 95 9.34 -10.78 -4.47
C GLY A 95 9.85 -9.35 -4.35
N LEU A 96 9.03 -8.35 -4.74
CA LEU A 96 9.35 -6.93 -4.61
C LEU A 96 9.54 -6.53 -3.14
N GLN A 97 8.63 -6.93 -2.24
CA GLN A 97 8.76 -6.69 -0.79
C GLN A 97 10.04 -7.28 -0.20
N LYS A 98 10.46 -8.48 -0.65
CA LYS A 98 11.73 -9.07 -0.21
C LYS A 98 12.94 -8.37 -0.80
N ALA A 99 12.86 -7.93 -2.05
CA ALA A 99 13.96 -7.29 -2.75
C ALA A 99 14.26 -5.90 -2.17
N MET A 100 13.24 -5.05 -1.96
CA MET A 100 13.44 -3.67 -1.54
C MET A 100 14.18 -3.49 -0.21
N PHE A 101 14.22 -4.53 0.65
CA PHE A 101 14.95 -4.52 1.93
C PHE A 101 16.28 -5.30 1.90
N ARG A 102 16.76 -5.67 0.71
CA ARG A 102 18.10 -6.23 0.56
C ARG A 102 19.07 -5.15 0.14
N LYS A 103 20.25 -5.13 0.78
CA LYS A 103 21.26 -4.09 0.60
C LYS A 103 21.64 -3.85 -0.87
N GLU A 104 21.70 -4.90 -1.67
CA GLU A 104 22.04 -4.84 -3.09
C GLU A 104 21.00 -4.15 -3.97
N TYR A 105 19.77 -3.98 -3.47
CA TYR A 105 18.65 -3.35 -4.17
C TYR A 105 18.19 -2.05 -3.54
N PHE A 106 18.90 -1.55 -2.53
CA PHE A 106 18.56 -0.25 -1.94
C PHE A 106 18.64 0.86 -2.97
N PRO A 107 17.71 1.81 -2.95
CA PRO A 107 17.76 2.98 -3.79
C PRO A 107 19.08 3.71 -3.65
N ARG A 108 19.59 4.25 -4.77
CA ARG A 108 20.80 5.07 -4.77
C ARG A 108 20.52 6.40 -4.06
N ARG A 109 21.31 6.72 -3.04
CA ARG A 109 21.21 8.00 -2.35
C ARG A 109 22.00 9.08 -3.09
N VAL A 110 21.35 10.22 -3.34
CA VAL A 110 21.92 11.44 -3.95
C VAL A 110 22.12 12.53 -2.90
N LEU A 111 21.13 12.72 -2.02
CA LEU A 111 21.14 13.66 -0.90
C LEU A 111 20.96 12.91 0.41
N ASN A 112 21.35 13.53 1.52
CA ASN A 112 20.85 13.07 2.82
C ASN A 112 19.42 13.63 3.05
N ALA A 113 18.70 13.05 4.01
CA ALA A 113 17.31 13.42 4.25
C ALA A 113 17.12 14.90 4.65
N GLN A 114 18.08 15.49 5.35
CA GLN A 114 18.04 16.90 5.72
C GLN A 114 18.24 17.81 4.49
N GLU A 115 19.16 17.46 3.61
CA GLU A 115 19.37 18.18 2.35
C GLU A 115 18.13 18.11 1.46
N ALA A 116 17.53 16.93 1.32
CA ALA A 116 16.29 16.76 0.58
C ALA A 116 15.14 17.60 1.16
N ASN A 117 15.01 17.66 2.48
CA ASN A 117 14.03 18.51 3.15
C ASN A 117 14.28 20.01 2.90
N TYR A 118 15.53 20.44 2.82
CA TYR A 118 15.85 21.84 2.47
C TYR A 118 15.48 22.16 1.02
N GLU A 119 15.66 21.22 0.09
CA GLU A 119 15.22 21.42 -1.29
C GLU A 119 13.68 21.51 -1.37
N PHE A 120 12.95 20.70 -0.59
CA PHE A 120 11.50 20.78 -0.48
C PHE A 120 11.03 22.15 0.05
N ILE A 121 11.63 22.63 1.14
CA ILE A 121 11.29 23.94 1.75
C ILE A 121 11.61 25.11 0.81
N ARG A 122 12.60 24.97 -0.07
CA ARG A 122 13.00 25.99 -1.05
C ARG A 122 12.22 25.94 -2.36
N ASP A 123 11.21 25.08 -2.44
CA ASP A 123 10.39 24.88 -3.64
C ASP A 123 11.19 24.41 -4.87
N ASN A 124 12.29 23.69 -4.64
CA ASN A 124 13.09 23.06 -5.69
C ASN A 124 12.54 21.67 -6.08
N VAL A 125 11.24 21.54 -6.06
CA VAL A 125 10.53 20.26 -6.24
C VAL A 125 9.43 20.39 -7.28
N GLU A 126 9.09 19.27 -7.88
CA GLU A 126 7.95 19.14 -8.76
C GLU A 126 7.19 17.85 -8.45
N LEU A 127 5.87 17.87 -8.65
CA LEU A 127 5.01 16.72 -8.49
C LEU A 127 4.93 15.99 -9.82
N VAL A 128 5.35 14.73 -9.85
CA VAL A 128 5.33 13.88 -11.05
C VAL A 128 4.47 12.64 -10.83
N ARG A 129 3.90 12.10 -11.91
CA ARG A 129 3.26 10.79 -11.85
C ARG A 129 4.28 9.74 -11.42
N LEU A 130 3.88 8.84 -10.54
CA LEU A 130 4.79 7.81 -10.05
C LEU A 130 5.34 6.92 -11.19
N SER A 131 4.56 6.70 -12.23
CA SER A 131 4.99 6.01 -13.46
C SER A 131 6.13 6.73 -14.22
N GLU A 132 6.32 8.02 -13.97
CA GLU A 132 7.36 8.87 -14.58
C GLU A 132 8.51 9.17 -13.61
N ALA A 133 8.45 8.63 -12.38
CA ALA A 133 9.42 8.92 -11.33
C ALA A 133 10.73 8.11 -11.45
N GLU A 134 10.84 7.16 -12.36
CA GLU A 134 12.05 6.34 -12.48
C GLU A 134 13.29 7.20 -12.74
N GLY A 135 14.31 7.01 -11.93
CA GLY A 135 15.54 7.78 -11.99
C GLY A 135 15.52 9.15 -11.31
N ARG A 136 14.34 9.62 -10.87
CA ARG A 136 14.16 10.92 -10.21
C ARG A 136 14.48 10.84 -8.72
N VAL A 137 14.98 11.91 -8.15
CA VAL A 137 15.33 12.01 -6.72
C VAL A 137 14.09 12.38 -5.91
N GLY A 138 13.60 11.46 -5.08
CA GLY A 138 12.49 11.71 -4.17
C GLY A 138 12.89 12.63 -3.02
N VAL A 139 12.06 13.59 -2.68
CA VAL A 139 12.31 14.54 -1.59
C VAL A 139 11.52 14.24 -0.33
N GLU A 140 10.58 13.33 -0.41
CA GLU A 140 9.80 12.80 0.72
C GLU A 140 10.08 11.33 0.95
N GLY A 141 9.87 10.89 2.18
CA GLY A 141 9.96 9.48 2.53
C GLY A 141 8.68 8.76 2.12
N ALA A 142 8.80 7.71 1.31
CA ALA A 142 7.64 6.96 0.85
C ALA A 142 7.49 5.63 1.58
N LEU A 143 6.28 5.37 2.07
CA LEU A 143 5.91 4.13 2.75
C LEU A 143 4.42 3.80 2.59
N PRO A 144 4.04 2.52 2.54
CA PRO A 144 2.67 2.08 2.74
C PRO A 144 2.41 1.91 4.24
N TYR A 145 1.23 2.31 4.69
CA TYR A 145 0.79 2.07 6.06
C TYR A 145 -0.54 1.29 6.07
N PRO A 146 -0.60 0.18 6.75
CA PRO A 146 0.49 -0.60 7.35
C PRO A 146 1.46 -1.19 6.31
N PRO A 147 2.70 -1.60 6.68
CA PRO A 147 3.27 -1.69 8.02
C PRO A 147 4.01 -0.43 8.50
N GLY A 148 4.13 0.63 7.70
CA GLY A 148 4.79 1.85 8.10
C GLY A 148 6.32 1.78 8.06
N VAL A 149 6.88 0.99 7.14
CA VAL A 149 8.32 0.88 6.91
C VAL A 149 8.71 1.74 5.71
N LEU A 150 9.65 2.67 5.90
CA LEU A 150 10.19 3.48 4.82
C LEU A 150 10.79 2.60 3.72
N CYS A 151 10.24 2.73 2.52
CA CYS A 151 10.71 2.05 1.32
C CYS A 151 11.64 2.94 0.48
N LEU A 152 11.40 4.25 0.52
CA LEU A 152 12.25 5.29 -0.06
C LEU A 152 12.55 6.32 1.03
N VAL A 153 13.82 6.63 1.26
CA VAL A 153 14.25 7.70 2.18
C VAL A 153 14.40 9.00 1.39
N PRO A 154 14.05 10.19 1.95
CA PRO A 154 14.26 11.46 1.26
C PRO A 154 15.69 11.61 0.76
N GLY A 155 15.86 11.99 -0.51
CA GLY A 155 17.16 12.10 -1.17
C GLY A 155 17.63 10.83 -1.89
N GLU A 156 16.83 9.78 -1.89
CA GLU A 156 17.04 8.58 -2.68
C GLU A 156 16.33 8.65 -4.04
N VAL A 157 16.82 7.84 -4.97
CA VAL A 157 16.31 7.78 -6.36
C VAL A 157 15.19 6.78 -6.47
N TRP A 158 14.05 7.19 -6.99
CA TRP A 158 12.97 6.29 -7.37
C TRP A 158 13.44 5.29 -8.43
N GLY A 159 13.14 4.02 -8.23
CA GLY A 159 13.47 2.98 -9.21
C GLY A 159 13.46 1.57 -8.60
N GLY A 160 13.79 0.59 -9.43
CA GLY A 160 13.93 -0.81 -9.05
C GLY A 160 12.72 -1.38 -8.33
N ALA A 161 12.97 -2.20 -7.30
CA ALA A 161 11.92 -2.91 -6.57
C ALA A 161 10.95 -1.97 -5.83
N VAL A 162 11.44 -0.81 -5.34
CA VAL A 162 10.62 0.16 -4.62
C VAL A 162 9.58 0.76 -5.55
N LEU A 163 10.01 1.31 -6.70
CA LEU A 163 9.09 1.90 -7.67
C LEU A 163 8.07 0.86 -8.18
N GLN A 164 8.52 -0.33 -8.56
CA GLN A 164 7.63 -1.39 -9.03
C GLN A 164 6.61 -1.83 -7.97
N TYR A 165 7.00 -1.82 -6.70
CA TYR A 165 6.09 -2.12 -5.60
C TYR A 165 4.98 -1.07 -5.46
N PHE A 166 5.32 0.22 -5.49
CA PHE A 166 4.33 1.29 -5.40
C PHE A 166 3.40 1.35 -6.64
N LEU A 167 3.94 1.08 -7.84
CA LEU A 167 3.11 0.95 -9.05
C LEU A 167 2.14 -0.25 -8.95
N ALA A 168 2.56 -1.36 -8.35
CA ALA A 168 1.67 -2.49 -8.08
C ALA A 168 0.58 -2.13 -7.05
N LEU A 169 0.89 -1.30 -6.05
CA LEU A 169 -0.12 -0.79 -5.10
C LEU A 169 -1.12 0.14 -5.79
N GLU A 170 -0.67 1.06 -6.66
CA GLU A 170 -1.55 1.92 -7.48
C GLU A 170 -2.52 1.10 -8.31
N GLN A 171 -2.04 0.06 -9.00
CA GLN A 171 -2.90 -0.85 -9.75
C GLN A 171 -3.90 -1.57 -8.83
N GLY A 172 -3.44 -2.03 -7.66
CA GLY A 172 -4.28 -2.68 -6.66
C GLY A 172 -5.39 -1.77 -6.13
N ILE A 173 -5.09 -0.48 -5.91
CA ILE A 173 -6.08 0.53 -5.49
C ILE A 173 -7.21 0.66 -6.51
N ASN A 174 -6.87 0.67 -7.79
CA ASN A 174 -7.86 0.75 -8.87
C ASN A 174 -8.67 -0.54 -9.06
N LEU A 175 -8.03 -1.70 -8.90
CA LEU A 175 -8.68 -3.00 -9.08
C LEU A 175 -9.56 -3.38 -7.90
N PHE A 176 -9.16 -3.01 -6.68
CA PHE A 176 -9.80 -3.44 -5.43
C PHE A 176 -10.21 -2.24 -4.57
N PRO A 177 -11.16 -1.40 -5.02
CA PRO A 177 -11.61 -0.26 -4.22
C PRO A 177 -12.14 -0.74 -2.85
N GLY A 178 -11.78 0.01 -1.80
CA GLY A 178 -12.06 -0.34 -0.42
C GLY A 178 -10.94 -1.13 0.28
N PHE A 179 -9.91 -1.58 -0.45
CA PHE A 179 -8.74 -2.28 0.10
C PHE A 179 -7.43 -1.49 -0.08
N ALA A 180 -7.52 -0.20 -0.38
CA ALA A 180 -6.37 0.67 -0.54
C ALA A 180 -5.56 0.76 0.77
N PRO A 181 -4.24 0.53 0.75
CA PRO A 181 -3.39 0.92 1.86
C PRO A 181 -3.29 2.45 1.93
N GLU A 182 -3.07 3.00 3.10
CA GLU A 182 -2.64 4.39 3.22
C GLU A 182 -1.21 4.50 2.67
N LEU A 183 -0.97 5.45 1.77
CA LEU A 183 0.37 5.75 1.25
C LEU A 183 0.82 7.10 1.80
N GLN A 184 2.00 7.14 2.39
CA GLN A 184 2.63 8.38 2.86
C GLN A 184 3.81 8.71 1.94
N GLY A 185 3.96 10.00 1.61
CA GLY A 185 4.96 10.50 0.64
C GLY A 185 4.66 10.13 -0.82
N VAL A 186 3.47 9.57 -1.06
CA VAL A 186 2.88 9.34 -2.37
C VAL A 186 1.42 9.77 -2.28
N TYR A 187 0.99 10.60 -3.22
CA TYR A 187 -0.34 11.23 -3.24
C TYR A 187 -1.21 10.52 -4.27
N ILE A 188 -2.40 10.15 -3.88
CA ILE A 188 -3.37 9.52 -4.79
C ILE A 188 -4.40 10.56 -5.18
N GLU A 189 -4.53 10.79 -6.48
CA GLU A 189 -5.51 11.70 -7.07
C GLU A 189 -6.32 10.99 -8.14
N GLU A 190 -7.58 11.36 -8.29
CA GLU A 190 -8.43 10.85 -9.34
C GLU A 190 -8.19 11.64 -10.64
N ASP A 191 -7.92 10.94 -11.73
CA ASP A 191 -7.77 11.54 -13.05
C ASP A 191 -9.14 11.78 -13.73
N GLU A 192 -9.11 12.36 -14.93
CA GLU A 192 -10.33 12.69 -15.72
C GLU A 192 -11.15 11.43 -16.09
N ASP A 193 -10.53 10.26 -16.10
CA ASP A 193 -11.16 8.98 -16.40
C ASP A 193 -11.68 8.26 -15.14
N GLY A 194 -11.56 8.89 -13.95
CA GLY A 194 -11.96 8.32 -12.66
C GLY A 194 -10.99 7.29 -12.10
N ARG A 195 -9.74 7.26 -12.60
CA ARG A 195 -8.70 6.36 -12.10
C ARG A 195 -7.88 7.03 -11.01
N GLN A 196 -7.54 6.25 -10.00
CA GLN A 196 -6.61 6.68 -8.96
C GLN A 196 -5.18 6.64 -9.50
N VAL A 197 -4.51 7.78 -9.53
CA VAL A 197 -3.14 7.95 -10.03
C VAL A 197 -2.24 8.37 -8.87
N ALA A 198 -1.10 7.71 -8.75
CA ALA A 198 -0.10 8.00 -7.74
C ALA A 198 0.88 9.08 -8.21
N TRP A 199 1.18 10.03 -7.34
CA TRP A 199 2.09 11.15 -7.56
C TRP A 199 3.15 11.20 -6.47
N ALA A 200 4.34 11.65 -6.81
CA ALA A 200 5.44 11.82 -5.86
C ALA A 200 6.15 13.15 -6.07
N ASN A 201 6.58 13.78 -4.97
CA ASN A 201 7.45 14.95 -5.01
C ASN A 201 8.90 14.52 -5.28
N VAL A 202 9.46 15.07 -6.35
CA VAL A 202 10.85 14.84 -6.77
C VAL A 202 11.56 16.18 -6.95
N LEU A 203 12.89 16.19 -6.99
CA LEU A 203 13.63 17.40 -7.35
C LEU A 203 13.25 17.86 -8.75
N THR A 204 13.25 19.18 -9.00
CA THR A 204 13.14 19.71 -10.36
C THR A 204 14.30 19.22 -11.23
N HIS A 205 14.07 19.06 -12.52
CA HIS A 205 15.10 18.66 -13.49
C HIS A 205 16.33 19.56 -13.45
N GLU A 206 16.13 20.87 -13.29
CA GLU A 206 17.22 21.84 -13.18
C GLU A 206 18.09 21.53 -11.97
N ARG A 207 17.44 21.30 -10.81
CA ARG A 207 18.14 21.02 -9.56
C ARG A 207 18.87 19.67 -9.57
N GLU A 208 18.27 18.64 -10.14
CA GLU A 208 18.93 17.35 -10.35
C GLU A 208 20.21 17.50 -11.20
N THR A 209 20.13 18.24 -12.31
CA THR A 209 21.26 18.47 -13.20
C THR A 209 22.39 19.20 -12.48
N GLU A 210 22.09 20.24 -11.68
CA GLU A 210 23.08 20.94 -10.89
C GLU A 210 23.81 20.04 -9.86
N LEU A 211 23.04 19.18 -9.19
CA LEU A 211 23.56 18.29 -8.14
C LEU A 211 24.34 17.12 -8.72
N LEU A 212 23.84 16.49 -9.78
CA LEU A 212 24.46 15.35 -10.43
C LEU A 212 25.64 15.78 -11.32
N GLY A 213 25.55 16.95 -11.96
CA GLY A 213 26.65 17.52 -12.75
C GLY A 213 27.86 17.98 -11.90
N LYS A 214 27.67 18.18 -10.60
CA LYS A 214 28.77 18.45 -9.65
C LYS A 214 29.42 17.20 -9.07
N ALA A 215 28.79 16.02 -9.29
CA ALA A 215 29.27 14.72 -8.80
C ALA A 215 30.07 13.91 -9.84
N LEU A 216 30.26 14.45 -11.05
CA LEU A 216 31.14 13.99 -12.12
C LEU A 216 32.37 14.88 -12.19
#